data_71310d7b79d76ad29b5c7a6a4388323e
#
_entry.id   71310d7b79d76ad29b5c7a6a4388323e
#
_cell.length_a   1.000
_cell.length_b   1.000
_cell.length_c   1.000
_cell.angle_alpha   90.00
_cell.angle_beta   90.00
_cell.angle_gamma   90.00
#
_symmetry.space_group_name_H-M   'P 1'
#
loop_
_entity.id
_entity.type
_entity.pdbx_description
1 polymer ?
#
loop_
_entity_poly.entity_id
_entity_poly.type
_entity_poly.pdbx_seq_one_letter_code
_entity_poly.pdbx_strand_id
1 'polypeptide(L)'
;MFAILRSRPYLLLWTAQFASLMAGFFNYVAIAWLVLQLTGSNLAVGGVLAAASVPMAVLMLFGGVASDRFSPRTTMLVAGLVRGGVMAVLAVLALTRSVQLWELFAGAFVVGATSAFFVPASTSMLPRLVAADQLHAGNALLNLSRTAAMVLGSAVAGVVVAAVGAGAALGIDAAASVLAGLLVLPLRAGGAGPAGAAGSPLGDVRDGVLYVWRDVPLRAALMVIAVLNLAALGAIEVGLPALAFQRFSQGAAALGTAFAAWGIGSTVGSILAGTRPTPGRFGRFMLATFALIGAGVAAAGLAPSLPVLIVVMVALGVVEGVATTYLISWMQQRTDPGMQGRVMSLAMLSSVGLEPVAFAVAGAVAGHDLGLLFWGSAVAIELTALGASLSRSVRQM
;
A
#
# COMPACT_ATOMS: atom_id res chain seq x y z
N MET A 1 6.66 -5.81 24.46
CA MET A 1 6.80 -5.37 23.07
C MET A 1 8.02 -4.46 22.87
N PHE A 2 8.17 -3.32 23.54
CA PHE A 2 9.28 -2.38 23.30
C PHE A 2 10.67 -2.86 23.75
N ALA A 3 10.76 -3.90 24.59
CA ALA A 3 12.04 -4.47 25.00
C ALA A 3 12.90 -4.97 23.82
N ILE A 4 12.30 -5.36 22.72
CA ILE A 4 12.98 -5.82 21.49
C ILE A 4 13.80 -4.69 20.83
N LEU A 5 13.45 -3.41 21.03
CA LEU A 5 14.21 -2.26 20.54
C LEU A 5 15.58 -2.11 21.21
N ARG A 6 15.82 -2.78 22.33
CA ARG A 6 17.16 -2.84 22.97
C ARG A 6 18.13 -3.71 22.17
N SER A 7 17.63 -4.60 21.32
CA SER A 7 18.44 -5.37 20.37
C SER A 7 18.92 -4.46 19.25
N ARG A 8 20.21 -4.16 19.19
CA ARG A 8 20.81 -3.31 18.15
C ARG A 8 20.51 -3.80 16.72
N PRO A 9 20.60 -5.12 16.41
CA PRO A 9 20.25 -5.61 15.08
C PRO A 9 18.78 -5.35 14.72
N TYR A 10 17.86 -5.59 15.65
CA TYR A 10 16.45 -5.32 15.42
C TYR A 10 16.17 -3.82 15.26
N LEU A 11 16.76 -2.97 16.08
CA LEU A 11 16.60 -1.52 15.98
C LEU A 11 17.07 -1.00 14.60
N LEU A 12 18.19 -1.49 14.08
CA LEU A 12 18.69 -1.13 12.76
C LEU A 12 17.74 -1.56 11.64
N LEU A 13 17.19 -2.78 11.69
CA LEU A 13 16.19 -3.24 10.74
C LEU A 13 14.91 -2.40 10.84
N TRP A 14 14.44 -2.16 12.06
CA TRP A 14 13.24 -1.38 12.32
C TRP A 14 13.35 0.05 11.79
N THR A 15 14.46 0.74 12.07
CA THR A 15 14.73 2.10 11.58
C THR A 15 14.89 2.12 10.05
N ALA A 16 15.54 1.12 9.46
CA ALA A 16 15.67 0.99 8.01
C ALA A 16 14.28 0.85 7.33
N GLN A 17 13.42 0.00 7.89
CA GLN A 17 12.06 -0.16 7.36
C GLN A 17 11.21 1.10 7.56
N PHE A 18 11.28 1.74 8.73
CA PHE A 18 10.57 2.99 8.97
C PHE A 18 11.00 4.10 8.02
N ALA A 19 12.32 4.27 7.81
CA ALA A 19 12.86 5.22 6.85
C ALA A 19 12.36 4.93 5.42
N SER A 20 12.36 3.66 5.00
CA SER A 20 11.85 3.26 3.68
C SER A 20 10.35 3.52 3.52
N LEU A 21 9.55 3.30 4.56
CA LEU A 21 8.11 3.61 4.55
C LEU A 21 7.87 5.12 4.47
N MET A 22 8.58 5.92 5.26
CA MET A 22 8.54 7.38 5.17
C MET A 22 8.89 7.85 3.76
N ALA A 23 10.01 7.35 3.19
CA ALA A 23 10.41 7.60 1.81
C ALA A 23 9.28 7.34 0.81
N GLY A 24 8.52 6.24 0.99
CA GLY A 24 7.38 5.88 0.15
C GLY A 24 6.28 6.94 0.15
N PHE A 25 5.91 7.48 1.30
CA PHE A 25 4.87 8.53 1.40
C PHE A 25 5.36 9.87 0.85
N PHE A 26 6.63 10.23 1.08
CA PHE A 26 7.23 11.41 0.46
C PHE A 26 7.24 11.31 -1.06
N ASN A 27 7.65 10.14 -1.58
CA ASN A 27 7.63 9.85 -3.02
C ASN A 27 6.23 10.02 -3.61
N TYR A 28 5.25 9.35 -3.02
CA TYR A 28 3.88 9.35 -3.51
C TYR A 28 3.31 10.77 -3.61
N VAL A 29 3.37 11.55 -2.52
CA VAL A 29 2.84 12.91 -2.50
C VAL A 29 3.61 13.82 -3.46
N ALA A 30 4.94 13.73 -3.48
CA ALA A 30 5.78 14.57 -4.32
C ALA A 30 5.61 14.27 -5.82
N ILE A 31 5.61 13.00 -6.21
CA ILE A 31 5.46 12.59 -7.62
C ILE A 31 4.06 12.96 -8.14
N ALA A 32 3.00 12.59 -7.42
CA ALA A 32 1.63 12.91 -7.85
C ALA A 32 1.45 14.43 -8.01
N TRP A 33 1.97 15.21 -7.07
CA TRP A 33 1.90 16.67 -7.11
C TRP A 33 2.72 17.27 -8.26
N LEU A 34 3.95 16.79 -8.46
CA LEU A 34 4.85 17.27 -9.51
C LEU A 34 4.30 16.97 -10.92
N VAL A 35 3.71 15.79 -11.12
CA VAL A 35 3.02 15.45 -12.39
C VAL A 35 1.88 16.42 -12.67
N LEU A 36 1.05 16.74 -11.66
CA LEU A 36 -0.04 17.70 -11.82
C LEU A 36 0.48 19.12 -12.11
N GLN A 37 1.55 19.54 -11.44
CA GLN A 37 2.17 20.85 -11.72
C GLN A 37 2.75 20.97 -13.13
N LEU A 38 3.33 19.88 -13.66
CA LEU A 38 3.94 19.86 -14.99
C LEU A 38 2.91 19.77 -16.12
N THR A 39 1.85 19.01 -15.92
CA THR A 39 0.98 18.59 -17.03
C THR A 39 -0.49 19.00 -16.85
N GLY A 40 -0.94 19.27 -15.63
CA GLY A 40 -2.36 19.41 -15.31
C GLY A 40 -3.20 18.14 -15.57
N SER A 41 -2.56 17.01 -15.90
CA SER A 41 -3.21 15.80 -16.41
C SER A 41 -3.35 14.72 -15.35
N ASN A 42 -4.59 14.37 -15.01
CA ASN A 42 -4.91 13.25 -14.14
C ASN A 42 -4.53 11.90 -14.80
N LEU A 43 -4.62 11.82 -16.14
CA LEU A 43 -4.16 10.65 -16.90
C LEU A 43 -2.66 10.42 -16.71
N ALA A 44 -1.85 11.49 -16.69
CA ALA A 44 -0.42 11.39 -16.46
C ALA A 44 -0.13 10.90 -15.02
N VAL A 45 -0.89 11.33 -14.01
CA VAL A 45 -0.77 10.82 -12.62
C VAL A 45 -1.03 9.32 -12.58
N GLY A 46 -2.17 8.88 -13.12
CA GLY A 46 -2.48 7.44 -13.19
C GLY A 46 -1.43 6.64 -13.95
N GLY A 47 -0.91 7.19 -15.05
CA GLY A 47 0.17 6.58 -15.85
C GLY A 47 1.47 6.41 -15.06
N VAL A 48 1.91 7.43 -14.32
CA VAL A 48 3.14 7.37 -13.51
C VAL A 48 2.98 6.39 -12.35
N LEU A 49 1.83 6.36 -11.68
CA LEU A 49 1.54 5.37 -10.62
C LEU A 49 1.47 3.95 -11.19
N ALA A 50 0.86 3.77 -12.37
CA ALA A 50 0.87 2.48 -13.06
C ALA A 50 2.29 2.04 -13.44
N ALA A 51 3.15 2.98 -13.88
CA ALA A 51 4.55 2.69 -14.18
C ALA A 51 5.36 2.22 -12.96
N ALA A 52 4.99 2.65 -11.75
CA ALA A 52 5.58 2.12 -10.52
C ALA A 52 5.03 0.73 -10.17
N SER A 53 3.72 0.53 -10.28
CA SER A 53 3.06 -0.70 -9.83
C SER A 53 3.28 -1.88 -10.78
N VAL A 54 3.46 -1.67 -12.09
CA VAL A 54 3.78 -2.75 -13.05
C VAL A 54 5.04 -3.53 -12.67
N PRO A 55 6.23 -2.88 -12.54
CA PRO A 55 7.43 -3.62 -12.17
C PRO A 55 7.32 -4.20 -10.75
N MET A 56 6.64 -3.53 -9.83
CA MET A 56 6.40 -4.06 -8.48
C MET A 56 5.61 -5.36 -8.54
N ALA A 57 4.49 -5.41 -9.25
CA ALA A 57 3.64 -6.59 -9.37
C ALA A 57 4.37 -7.76 -10.06
N VAL A 58 5.11 -7.48 -11.14
CA VAL A 58 5.82 -8.53 -11.91
C VAL A 58 7.05 -9.02 -11.17
N LEU A 59 7.88 -8.11 -10.66
CA LEU A 59 9.17 -8.47 -10.06
C LEU A 59 9.06 -8.98 -8.62
N MET A 60 7.96 -8.72 -7.92
CA MET A 60 7.75 -9.20 -6.55
C MET A 60 7.80 -10.73 -6.45
N LEU A 61 7.37 -11.44 -7.50
CA LEU A 61 7.48 -12.91 -7.59
C LEU A 61 8.94 -13.37 -7.57
N PHE A 62 9.85 -12.55 -8.10
CA PHE A 62 11.29 -12.85 -8.15
C PHE A 62 12.04 -12.29 -6.93
N GLY A 63 11.44 -11.34 -6.19
CA GLY A 63 12.05 -10.70 -5.03
C GLY A 63 12.40 -11.68 -3.90
N GLY A 64 11.54 -12.68 -3.66
CA GLY A 64 11.81 -13.75 -2.72
C GLY A 64 13.01 -14.59 -3.13
N VAL A 65 13.03 -15.04 -4.39
CA VAL A 65 14.14 -15.84 -4.96
C VAL A 65 15.46 -15.07 -4.93
N ALA A 66 15.43 -13.78 -5.25
CA ALA A 66 16.61 -12.92 -5.18
C ALA A 66 17.14 -12.78 -3.75
N SER A 67 16.23 -12.61 -2.78
CA SER A 67 16.58 -12.54 -1.37
C SER A 67 17.23 -13.81 -0.84
N ASP A 68 16.80 -14.98 -1.33
CA ASP A 68 17.40 -16.27 -0.96
C ASP A 68 18.77 -16.47 -1.61
N ARG A 69 18.95 -16.01 -2.85
CA ARG A 69 20.19 -16.19 -3.62
C ARG A 69 21.28 -15.18 -3.27
N PHE A 70 20.93 -13.89 -3.06
CA PHE A 70 21.90 -12.79 -2.87
C PHE A 70 22.01 -12.28 -1.42
N SER A 71 21.34 -12.86 -0.46
CA SER A 71 21.11 -12.43 0.91
C SER A 71 20.17 -11.21 1.03
N PRO A 72 19.28 -11.21 2.03
CA PRO A 72 18.34 -10.11 2.27
C PRO A 72 19.06 -8.76 2.51
N ARG A 73 20.19 -8.80 3.20
CA ARG A 73 21.03 -7.61 3.47
C ARG A 73 21.49 -6.94 2.20
N THR A 74 22.07 -7.70 1.26
CA THR A 74 22.57 -7.17 -0.01
C THR A 74 21.42 -6.63 -0.86
N THR A 75 20.31 -7.35 -0.91
CA THR A 75 19.11 -6.95 -1.64
C THR A 75 18.56 -5.61 -1.11
N MET A 76 18.41 -5.47 0.21
CA MET A 76 17.95 -4.21 0.83
C MET A 76 18.91 -3.06 0.59
N LEU A 77 20.24 -3.29 0.70
CA LEU A 77 21.26 -2.29 0.45
C LEU A 77 21.20 -1.77 -0.98
N VAL A 78 21.25 -2.69 -1.96
CA VAL A 78 21.25 -2.31 -3.38
C VAL A 78 19.94 -1.61 -3.75
N ALA A 79 18.79 -2.13 -3.33
CA ALA A 79 17.50 -1.51 -3.59
C ALA A 79 17.41 -0.09 -2.98
N GLY A 80 17.88 0.10 -1.74
CA GLY A 80 17.89 1.41 -1.09
C GLY A 80 18.81 2.42 -1.78
N LEU A 81 20.01 2.00 -2.18
CA LEU A 81 20.97 2.87 -2.88
C LEU A 81 20.50 3.23 -4.30
N VAL A 82 19.98 2.26 -5.06
CA VAL A 82 19.45 2.50 -6.41
C VAL A 82 18.26 3.47 -6.35
N ARG A 83 17.29 3.18 -5.48
CA ARG A 83 16.15 4.08 -5.28
C ARG A 83 16.61 5.48 -4.86
N GLY A 84 17.46 5.56 -3.85
CA GLY A 84 17.97 6.84 -3.34
C GLY A 84 18.72 7.64 -4.41
N GLY A 85 19.53 6.98 -5.23
CA GLY A 85 20.24 7.61 -6.35
C GLY A 85 19.29 8.19 -7.41
N VAL A 86 18.29 7.43 -7.82
CA VAL A 86 17.27 7.89 -8.79
C VAL A 86 16.44 9.04 -8.23
N MET A 87 16.03 8.93 -6.96
CA MET A 87 15.27 10.02 -6.30
C MET A 87 16.12 11.28 -6.12
N ALA A 88 17.43 11.17 -5.86
CA ALA A 88 18.33 12.31 -5.81
C ALA A 88 18.43 13.03 -7.16
N VAL A 89 18.53 12.26 -8.26
CA VAL A 89 18.51 12.84 -9.61
C VAL A 89 17.21 13.57 -9.87
N LEU A 90 16.06 12.95 -9.60
CA LEU A 90 14.75 13.59 -9.79
C LEU A 90 14.59 14.82 -8.88
N ALA A 91 15.11 14.79 -7.65
CA ALA A 91 15.10 15.94 -6.75
C ALA A 91 15.86 17.13 -7.35
N VAL A 92 17.07 16.89 -7.89
CA VAL A 92 17.88 17.95 -8.55
C VAL A 92 17.14 18.50 -9.77
N LEU A 93 16.60 17.64 -10.63
CA LEU A 93 15.85 18.05 -11.81
C LEU A 93 14.60 18.88 -11.43
N ALA A 94 13.89 18.48 -10.38
CA ALA A 94 12.73 19.21 -9.89
C ALA A 94 13.13 20.58 -9.28
N LEU A 95 14.21 20.64 -8.51
CA LEU A 95 14.72 21.90 -7.92
C LEU A 95 15.22 22.87 -8.98
N THR A 96 15.83 22.36 -10.04
CA THR A 96 16.31 23.17 -11.18
C THR A 96 15.21 23.46 -12.20
N ARG A 97 13.98 22.97 -11.98
CA ARG A 97 12.83 23.11 -12.88
C ARG A 97 13.06 22.56 -14.29
N SER A 98 13.96 21.58 -14.42
CA SER A 98 14.31 20.95 -15.70
C SER A 98 13.68 19.57 -15.88
N VAL A 99 12.95 19.07 -14.86
CA VAL A 99 12.32 17.75 -14.87
C VAL A 99 11.29 17.64 -16.00
N GLN A 100 11.32 16.51 -16.69
CA GLN A 100 10.37 16.15 -17.75
C GLN A 100 9.50 14.96 -17.34
N LEU A 101 8.33 14.84 -17.96
CA LEU A 101 7.37 13.81 -17.59
C LEU A 101 7.92 12.38 -17.75
N TRP A 102 8.69 12.10 -18.80
CA TRP A 102 9.28 10.77 -19.04
C TRP A 102 10.27 10.35 -17.93
N GLU A 103 10.96 11.33 -17.30
CA GLU A 103 11.87 11.07 -16.18
C GLU A 103 11.11 10.62 -14.94
N LEU A 104 9.90 11.18 -14.72
CA LEU A 104 9.01 10.74 -13.66
C LEU A 104 8.49 9.32 -13.90
N PHE A 105 8.17 8.95 -15.15
CA PHE A 105 7.84 7.57 -15.50
C PHE A 105 9.00 6.61 -15.24
N ALA A 106 10.21 6.99 -15.67
CA ALA A 106 11.41 6.18 -15.47
C ALA A 106 11.74 6.02 -13.97
N GLY A 107 11.66 7.11 -13.21
CA GLY A 107 11.87 7.08 -11.76
C GLY A 107 10.84 6.23 -11.04
N ALA A 108 9.55 6.38 -11.37
CA ALA A 108 8.47 5.57 -10.83
C ALA A 108 8.68 4.07 -11.11
N PHE A 109 9.08 3.73 -12.34
CA PHE A 109 9.43 2.34 -12.70
C PHE A 109 10.55 1.78 -11.81
N VAL A 110 11.62 2.54 -11.57
CA VAL A 110 12.74 2.11 -10.71
C VAL A 110 12.28 1.99 -9.25
N VAL A 111 11.44 2.90 -8.76
CA VAL A 111 10.87 2.81 -7.40
C VAL A 111 10.05 1.53 -7.25
N GLY A 112 9.20 1.20 -8.19
CA GLY A 112 8.43 -0.04 -8.19
C GLY A 112 9.32 -1.28 -8.22
N ALA A 113 10.30 -1.30 -9.12
CA ALA A 113 11.26 -2.40 -9.24
C ALA A 113 12.06 -2.60 -7.94
N THR A 114 12.60 -1.54 -7.36
CA THR A 114 13.37 -1.63 -6.09
C THR A 114 12.50 -2.06 -4.92
N SER A 115 11.25 -1.60 -4.85
CA SER A 115 10.28 -2.00 -3.82
C SER A 115 9.95 -3.49 -3.89
N ALA A 116 9.83 -4.05 -5.11
CA ALA A 116 9.59 -5.48 -5.33
C ALA A 116 10.68 -6.39 -4.71
N PHE A 117 11.89 -5.90 -4.59
CA PHE A 117 12.99 -6.62 -3.94
C PHE A 117 13.15 -6.26 -2.46
N PHE A 118 13.00 -4.98 -2.11
CA PHE A 118 13.20 -4.49 -0.74
C PHE A 118 12.19 -5.12 0.25
N VAL A 119 10.91 -5.18 -0.12
CA VAL A 119 9.83 -5.64 0.76
C VAL A 119 10.02 -7.10 1.17
N PRO A 120 10.19 -8.09 0.25
CA PRO A 120 10.44 -9.48 0.65
C PRO A 120 11.75 -9.65 1.43
N ALA A 121 12.82 -8.94 1.04
CA ALA A 121 14.10 -9.01 1.73
C ALA A 121 13.98 -8.52 3.19
N SER A 122 13.25 -7.44 3.42
CA SER A 122 13.06 -6.88 4.76
C SER A 122 12.24 -7.81 5.68
N THR A 123 11.20 -8.47 5.14
CA THR A 123 10.39 -9.43 5.91
C THR A 123 11.17 -10.71 6.23
N SER A 124 12.00 -11.19 5.31
CA SER A 124 12.84 -12.38 5.53
C SER A 124 14.01 -12.13 6.51
N MET A 125 14.37 -10.86 6.76
CA MET A 125 15.43 -10.48 7.68
C MET A 125 15.01 -10.62 9.16
N LEU A 126 13.75 -10.34 9.49
CA LEU A 126 13.27 -10.34 10.87
C LEU A 126 13.52 -11.68 11.60
N PRO A 127 13.15 -12.87 11.07
CA PRO A 127 13.37 -14.14 11.75
C PRO A 127 14.84 -14.50 11.96
N ARG A 128 15.74 -13.84 11.24
CA ARG A 128 17.19 -14.04 11.34
C ARG A 128 17.84 -13.19 12.43
N LEU A 129 17.14 -12.18 12.94
CA LEU A 129 17.66 -11.18 13.88
C LEU A 129 17.09 -11.31 15.29
N VAL A 130 15.96 -12.01 15.45
CA VAL A 130 15.25 -12.13 16.72
C VAL A 130 14.98 -13.59 17.07
N ALA A 131 14.85 -13.90 18.35
CA ALA A 131 14.46 -15.23 18.80
C ALA A 131 13.00 -15.52 18.45
N ALA A 132 12.65 -16.82 18.35
CA ALA A 132 11.31 -17.25 17.91
C ALA A 132 10.17 -16.71 18.79
N ASP A 133 10.38 -16.60 20.09
CA ASP A 133 9.44 -16.03 21.09
C ASP A 133 9.24 -14.52 20.91
N GLN A 134 10.17 -13.82 20.26
CA GLN A 134 10.13 -12.38 20.02
C GLN A 134 9.55 -12.01 18.66
N LEU A 135 9.36 -12.97 17.74
CA LEU A 135 8.84 -12.72 16.37
C LEU A 135 7.49 -12.01 16.37
N HIS A 136 6.59 -12.40 17.27
CA HIS A 136 5.28 -11.77 17.38
C HIS A 136 5.41 -10.28 17.78
N ALA A 137 6.24 -9.97 18.77
CA ALA A 137 6.48 -8.59 19.20
C ALA A 137 7.16 -7.75 18.11
N GLY A 138 8.13 -8.37 17.38
CA GLY A 138 8.81 -7.74 16.26
C GLY A 138 7.86 -7.37 15.12
N ASN A 139 7.01 -8.29 14.68
CA ASN A 139 6.00 -8.05 13.64
C ASN A 139 4.98 -6.99 14.07
N ALA A 140 4.53 -7.04 15.33
CA ALA A 140 3.58 -6.04 15.86
C ALA A 140 4.17 -4.62 15.80
N LEU A 141 5.47 -4.47 16.15
CA LEU A 141 6.12 -3.17 16.09
C LEU A 141 6.35 -2.68 14.65
N LEU A 142 6.66 -3.58 13.71
CA LEU A 142 6.76 -3.25 12.29
C LEU A 142 5.41 -2.77 11.73
N ASN A 143 4.31 -3.44 12.08
CA ASN A 143 2.97 -3.01 11.66
C ASN A 143 2.59 -1.64 12.27
N LEU A 144 2.89 -1.41 13.54
CA LEU A 144 2.68 -0.11 14.18
C LEU A 144 3.47 0.99 13.46
N SER A 145 4.71 0.69 13.08
CA SER A 145 5.56 1.63 12.33
C SER A 145 5.01 1.93 10.94
N ARG A 146 4.42 0.94 10.27
CA ARG A 146 3.76 1.12 8.97
C ARG A 146 2.62 2.13 9.09
N THR A 147 1.77 1.96 10.09
CA THR A 147 0.66 2.88 10.37
C THR A 147 1.16 4.28 10.75
N ALA A 148 2.18 4.36 11.62
CA ALA A 148 2.78 5.62 11.99
C ALA A 148 3.41 6.34 10.80
N ALA A 149 4.11 5.61 9.91
CA ALA A 149 4.68 6.16 8.68
C ALA A 149 3.58 6.65 7.71
N MET A 150 2.46 5.95 7.61
CA MET A 150 1.33 6.39 6.81
C MET A 150 0.78 7.73 7.30
N VAL A 151 0.52 7.87 8.60
CA VAL A 151 -0.03 9.10 9.19
C VAL A 151 0.98 10.23 9.15
N LEU A 152 2.18 10.01 9.70
CA LEU A 152 3.20 11.04 9.81
C LEU A 152 3.85 11.36 8.46
N GLY A 153 4.14 10.32 7.67
CA GLY A 153 4.79 10.46 6.38
C GLY A 153 3.97 11.25 5.39
N SER A 154 2.67 10.94 5.25
CA SER A 154 1.80 11.66 4.34
C SER A 154 1.55 13.10 4.79
N ALA A 155 1.30 13.33 6.08
CA ALA A 155 1.10 14.68 6.63
C ALA A 155 2.34 15.55 6.42
N VAL A 156 3.51 15.04 6.82
CA VAL A 156 4.78 15.78 6.71
C VAL A 156 5.15 16.00 5.23
N ALA A 157 4.99 14.98 4.37
CA ALA A 157 5.22 15.10 2.95
C ALA A 157 4.34 16.20 2.32
N GLY A 158 3.05 16.22 2.64
CA GLY A 158 2.13 17.25 2.15
C GLY A 158 2.53 18.66 2.56
N VAL A 159 2.94 18.85 3.82
CA VAL A 159 3.44 20.15 4.33
C VAL A 159 4.75 20.54 3.65
N VAL A 160 5.70 19.61 3.51
CA VAL A 160 6.99 19.87 2.83
C VAL A 160 6.77 20.25 1.37
N VAL A 161 5.93 19.50 0.64
CA VAL A 161 5.62 19.82 -0.76
C VAL A 161 4.95 21.17 -0.88
N ALA A 162 4.03 21.53 0.02
CA ALA A 162 3.37 22.82 0.00
C ALA A 162 4.30 23.99 0.35
N ALA A 163 5.22 23.82 1.31
CA ALA A 163 6.08 24.87 1.81
C ALA A 163 7.35 25.09 0.97
N VAL A 164 8.01 23.99 0.55
CA VAL A 164 9.33 24.06 -0.12
C VAL A 164 9.38 23.34 -1.47
N GLY A 165 8.25 22.77 -1.90
CA GLY A 165 8.09 22.15 -3.22
C GLY A 165 8.41 20.66 -3.28
N ALA A 166 7.98 20.03 -4.37
CA ALA A 166 8.12 18.58 -4.59
C ALA A 166 9.60 18.14 -4.67
N GLY A 167 10.48 18.98 -5.21
CA GLY A 167 11.92 18.66 -5.30
C GLY A 167 12.57 18.42 -3.95
N ALA A 168 12.23 19.21 -2.92
CA ALA A 168 12.72 18.99 -1.56
C ALA A 168 12.18 17.69 -0.96
N ALA A 169 10.91 17.37 -1.19
CA ALA A 169 10.32 16.12 -0.75
C ALA A 169 10.98 14.89 -1.41
N LEU A 170 11.31 14.94 -2.70
CA LEU A 170 12.09 13.91 -3.39
C LEU A 170 13.51 13.80 -2.83
N GLY A 171 14.13 14.92 -2.42
CA GLY A 171 15.43 14.91 -1.73
C GLY A 171 15.38 14.18 -0.38
N ILE A 172 14.28 14.37 0.36
CA ILE A 172 14.04 13.64 1.63
C ILE A 172 13.84 12.14 1.36
N ASP A 173 13.04 11.79 0.32
CA ASP A 173 12.90 10.37 -0.11
C ASP A 173 14.27 9.78 -0.45
N ALA A 174 15.09 10.49 -1.24
CA ALA A 174 16.42 10.04 -1.58
C ALA A 174 17.29 9.76 -0.34
N ALA A 175 17.36 10.71 0.58
CA ALA A 175 18.12 10.57 1.81
C ALA A 175 17.61 9.41 2.69
N ALA A 176 16.29 9.29 2.86
CA ALA A 176 15.67 8.23 3.63
C ALA A 176 15.89 6.85 3.01
N SER A 177 15.86 6.75 1.68
CA SER A 177 16.10 5.50 0.93
C SER A 177 17.57 5.06 1.05
N VAL A 178 18.52 5.99 0.91
CA VAL A 178 19.95 5.73 1.13
C VAL A 178 20.18 5.30 2.59
N LEU A 179 19.61 6.02 3.54
CA LEU A 179 19.71 5.70 4.97
C LEU A 179 19.18 4.28 5.24
N ALA A 180 18.02 3.93 4.70
CA ALA A 180 17.45 2.59 4.84
C ALA A 180 18.39 1.50 4.30
N GLY A 181 19.04 1.74 3.15
CA GLY A 181 20.05 0.85 2.61
C GLY A 181 21.31 0.75 3.47
N LEU A 182 21.82 1.87 3.98
CA LEU A 182 23.04 1.90 4.78
C LEU A 182 22.86 1.29 6.19
N LEU A 183 21.68 1.46 6.80
CA LEU A 183 21.37 0.92 8.12
C LEU A 183 21.43 -0.61 8.19
N VAL A 184 21.29 -1.31 7.07
CA VAL A 184 21.39 -2.77 7.03
C VAL A 184 22.83 -3.26 6.86
N LEU A 185 23.80 -2.39 6.58
CA LEU A 185 25.22 -2.78 6.43
C LEU A 185 25.83 -3.52 7.61
N PRO A 186 25.62 -3.08 8.89
CA PRO A 186 26.18 -3.78 10.03
C PRO A 186 25.42 -5.06 10.41
N LEU A 187 24.26 -5.33 9.77
CA LEU A 187 23.48 -6.53 10.04
C LEU A 187 24.23 -7.76 9.47
N ARG A 188 24.59 -8.70 10.33
CA ARG A 188 25.08 -9.99 9.90
C ARG A 188 23.89 -10.85 9.52
N ALA A 189 23.71 -11.10 8.23
CA ALA A 189 22.79 -12.15 7.80
C ALA A 189 23.36 -13.48 8.34
N GLY A 190 22.85 -13.95 9.44
CA GLY A 190 23.10 -15.34 9.86
C GLY A 190 22.81 -16.24 8.65
N GLY A 191 23.57 -17.34 8.49
CA GLY A 191 23.58 -18.17 7.30
C GLY A 191 22.19 -18.45 6.72
N ALA A 192 22.12 -18.81 5.46
CA ALA A 192 20.88 -19.15 4.78
C ALA A 192 19.99 -19.97 5.71
N GLY A 193 18.86 -19.43 6.12
CA GLY A 193 17.85 -20.21 6.81
C GLY A 193 17.54 -21.44 5.95
N PRO A 194 17.07 -22.56 6.51
CA PRO A 194 16.72 -23.71 5.72
C PRO A 194 15.85 -23.23 4.55
N ALA A 195 16.33 -23.47 3.34
CA ALA A 195 15.53 -23.23 2.14
C ALA A 195 14.19 -23.93 2.38
N GLY A 196 13.13 -23.14 2.57
CA GLY A 196 11.80 -23.71 2.71
C GLY A 196 11.59 -24.66 1.56
N ALA A 197 11.05 -25.85 1.84
CA ALA A 197 10.92 -26.97 0.92
C ALA A 197 10.56 -26.46 -0.48
N ALA A 198 11.39 -26.83 -1.44
CA ALA A 198 11.32 -26.38 -2.82
C ALA A 198 10.04 -26.89 -3.50
N GLY A 199 8.90 -26.24 -3.22
CA GLY A 199 7.74 -26.28 -4.08
C GLY A 199 8.02 -25.36 -5.28
N SER A 200 7.58 -25.75 -6.45
CA SER A 200 7.59 -24.83 -7.59
C SER A 200 6.68 -23.65 -7.24
N PRO A 201 7.15 -22.37 -7.28
CA PRO A 201 6.30 -21.21 -6.99
C PRO A 201 5.00 -21.20 -7.81
N LEU A 202 5.05 -21.64 -9.05
CA LEU A 202 3.89 -21.82 -9.92
C LEU A 202 2.96 -22.94 -9.43
N GLY A 203 3.52 -24.03 -8.89
CA GLY A 203 2.75 -25.10 -8.27
C GLY A 203 1.97 -24.62 -7.06
N ASP A 204 2.62 -23.85 -6.20
CA ASP A 204 1.98 -23.28 -4.99
C ASP A 204 0.86 -22.30 -5.33
N VAL A 205 1.04 -21.44 -6.34
CA VAL A 205 0.00 -20.55 -6.86
C VAL A 205 -1.17 -21.38 -7.44
N ARG A 206 -0.88 -22.38 -8.25
CA ARG A 206 -1.92 -23.25 -8.84
C ARG A 206 -2.76 -23.96 -7.76
N ASP A 207 -2.09 -24.54 -6.76
CA ASP A 207 -2.77 -25.24 -5.67
C ASP A 207 -3.62 -24.27 -4.83
N GLY A 208 -3.11 -23.06 -4.55
CA GLY A 208 -3.85 -22.00 -3.91
C GLY A 208 -5.10 -21.59 -4.69
N VAL A 209 -4.96 -21.38 -6.01
CA VAL A 209 -6.09 -21.05 -6.90
C VAL A 209 -7.13 -22.16 -6.90
N LEU A 210 -6.71 -23.44 -7.03
CA LEU A 210 -7.63 -24.57 -7.01
C LEU A 210 -8.35 -24.71 -5.68
N TYR A 211 -7.65 -24.47 -4.56
CA TYR A 211 -8.23 -24.48 -3.22
C TYR A 211 -9.33 -23.41 -3.08
N VAL A 212 -9.00 -22.17 -3.42
CA VAL A 212 -9.95 -21.04 -3.36
C VAL A 212 -11.13 -21.25 -4.33
N TRP A 213 -10.89 -21.79 -5.53
CA TRP A 213 -11.95 -22.01 -6.51
C TRP A 213 -13.01 -23.01 -6.03
N ARG A 214 -12.61 -23.97 -5.21
CA ARG A 214 -13.53 -24.96 -4.59
C ARG A 214 -14.31 -24.40 -3.42
N ASP A 215 -13.79 -23.37 -2.74
CA ASP A 215 -14.48 -22.70 -1.61
C ASP A 215 -15.16 -21.42 -2.09
N VAL A 216 -16.49 -21.50 -2.32
CA VAL A 216 -17.30 -20.37 -2.82
C VAL A 216 -17.15 -19.12 -1.96
N PRO A 217 -17.20 -19.19 -0.60
CA PRO A 217 -16.92 -18.06 0.26
C PRO A 217 -15.55 -17.41 0.08
N LEU A 218 -14.46 -18.19 0.06
CA LEU A 218 -13.10 -17.64 -0.17
C LEU A 218 -12.97 -16.99 -1.54
N ARG A 219 -13.54 -17.60 -2.57
CA ARG A 219 -13.58 -17.03 -3.91
C ARG A 219 -14.32 -15.70 -3.94
N ALA A 220 -15.50 -15.63 -3.29
CA ALA A 220 -16.25 -14.39 -3.20
C ALA A 220 -15.45 -13.30 -2.47
N ALA A 221 -14.79 -13.63 -1.35
CA ALA A 221 -13.94 -12.69 -0.62
C ALA A 221 -12.80 -12.13 -1.50
N LEU A 222 -12.09 -13.00 -2.24
CA LEU A 222 -11.02 -12.55 -3.15
C LEU A 222 -11.55 -11.69 -4.31
N MET A 223 -12.70 -12.04 -4.89
CA MET A 223 -13.32 -11.21 -5.94
C MET A 223 -13.68 -9.83 -5.41
N VAL A 224 -14.20 -9.77 -4.20
CA VAL A 224 -14.54 -8.50 -3.55
C VAL A 224 -13.29 -7.66 -3.25
N ILE A 225 -12.22 -8.27 -2.73
CA ILE A 225 -10.92 -7.60 -2.56
C ILE A 225 -10.46 -7.03 -3.90
N ALA A 226 -10.52 -7.81 -4.97
CA ALA A 226 -10.11 -7.40 -6.31
C ALA A 226 -10.89 -6.17 -6.80
N VAL A 227 -12.23 -6.17 -6.66
CA VAL A 227 -13.06 -5.04 -7.08
C VAL A 227 -12.83 -3.80 -6.23
N LEU A 228 -12.68 -3.96 -4.90
CA LEU A 228 -12.36 -2.84 -4.02
C LEU A 228 -11.02 -2.20 -4.40
N ASN A 229 -9.97 -3.01 -4.63
CA ASN A 229 -8.69 -2.47 -5.06
C ASN A 229 -8.80 -1.79 -6.43
N LEU A 230 -9.54 -2.37 -7.37
CA LEU A 230 -9.70 -1.77 -8.69
C LEU A 230 -10.44 -0.42 -8.64
N ALA A 231 -11.53 -0.34 -7.87
CA ALA A 231 -12.39 0.84 -7.84
C ALA A 231 -11.98 1.86 -6.77
N ALA A 232 -11.85 1.45 -5.51
CA ALA A 232 -11.57 2.37 -4.40
C ALA A 232 -10.13 2.89 -4.44
N LEU A 233 -9.13 2.01 -4.70
CA LEU A 233 -7.72 2.40 -4.72
C LEU A 233 -7.47 3.44 -5.82
N GLY A 234 -7.99 3.22 -7.02
CA GLY A 234 -7.87 4.18 -8.12
C GLY A 234 -8.48 5.54 -7.80
N ALA A 235 -9.69 5.55 -7.20
CA ALA A 235 -10.35 6.79 -6.79
C ALA A 235 -9.57 7.54 -5.69
N ILE A 236 -8.96 6.83 -4.76
CA ILE A 236 -8.19 7.42 -3.67
C ILE A 236 -6.80 7.85 -4.14
N GLU A 237 -6.05 6.97 -4.79
CA GLU A 237 -4.64 7.23 -5.13
C GLU A 237 -4.46 8.17 -6.36
N VAL A 238 -5.41 8.21 -7.27
CA VAL A 238 -5.40 9.11 -8.43
C VAL A 238 -6.35 10.29 -8.22
N GLY A 239 -7.54 10.02 -7.66
CA GLY A 239 -8.58 11.02 -7.50
C GLY A 239 -8.28 12.05 -6.39
N LEU A 240 -7.72 11.65 -5.24
CA LEU A 240 -7.42 12.62 -4.16
C LEU A 240 -6.35 13.64 -4.53
N PRO A 241 -5.21 13.28 -5.16
CA PRO A 241 -4.26 14.28 -5.68
C PRO A 241 -4.92 15.27 -6.62
N ALA A 242 -5.74 14.78 -7.56
CA ALA A 242 -6.48 15.61 -8.51
C ALA A 242 -7.48 16.54 -7.80
N LEU A 243 -8.24 16.00 -6.83
CA LEU A 243 -9.19 16.76 -6.02
C LEU A 243 -8.49 17.86 -5.21
N ALA A 244 -7.38 17.51 -4.55
CA ALA A 244 -6.59 18.45 -3.77
C ALA A 244 -6.01 19.58 -4.63
N PHE A 245 -5.54 19.23 -5.83
CA PHE A 245 -4.97 20.18 -6.77
C PHE A 245 -6.01 21.15 -7.34
N GLN A 246 -7.23 20.65 -7.64
CA GLN A 246 -8.27 21.44 -8.31
C GLN A 246 -9.16 22.25 -7.34
N ARG A 247 -9.42 21.76 -6.12
CA ARG A 247 -10.45 22.33 -5.23
C ARG A 247 -9.91 23.00 -3.98
N PHE A 248 -8.74 22.58 -3.47
CA PHE A 248 -8.29 23.05 -2.15
C PHE A 248 -7.11 24.01 -2.26
N SER A 249 -7.27 25.22 -1.70
CA SER A 249 -6.20 26.23 -1.69
C SER A 249 -4.95 25.80 -0.92
N GLN A 250 -5.09 24.81 0.00
CA GLN A 250 -3.97 24.21 0.74
C GLN A 250 -3.09 23.29 -0.12
N GLY A 251 -3.52 22.98 -1.32
CA GLY A 251 -2.72 22.23 -2.30
C GLY A 251 -2.23 20.87 -1.80
N ALA A 252 -0.94 20.62 -1.88
CA ALA A 252 -0.34 19.36 -1.44
C ALA A 252 -0.53 19.07 0.06
N ALA A 253 -0.64 20.10 0.90
CA ALA A 253 -0.95 19.90 2.32
C ALA A 253 -2.35 19.30 2.53
N ALA A 254 -3.34 19.64 1.68
CA ALA A 254 -4.65 19.01 1.72
C ALA A 254 -4.59 17.52 1.40
N LEU A 255 -3.76 17.13 0.41
CA LEU A 255 -3.52 15.74 0.07
C LEU A 255 -2.89 14.97 1.24
N GLY A 256 -1.81 15.50 1.80
CA GLY A 256 -1.12 14.87 2.93
C GLY A 256 -2.01 14.73 4.17
N THR A 257 -2.81 15.76 4.49
CA THR A 257 -3.77 15.70 5.62
C THR A 257 -4.90 14.71 5.39
N ALA A 258 -5.40 14.57 4.15
CA ALA A 258 -6.42 13.59 3.79
C ALA A 258 -5.91 12.14 4.00
N PHE A 259 -4.69 11.82 3.54
CA PHE A 259 -4.08 10.51 3.79
C PHE A 259 -3.77 10.26 5.27
N ALA A 260 -3.32 11.28 6.00
CA ALA A 260 -3.11 11.17 7.45
C ALA A 260 -4.43 10.88 8.18
N ALA A 261 -5.50 11.56 7.80
CA ALA A 261 -6.85 11.36 8.34
C ALA A 261 -7.35 9.92 8.08
N TRP A 262 -7.16 9.42 6.86
CA TRP A 262 -7.46 8.04 6.53
C TRP A 262 -6.64 7.06 7.37
N GLY A 263 -5.33 7.26 7.51
CA GLY A 263 -4.45 6.43 8.34
C GLY A 263 -4.85 6.41 9.82
N ILE A 264 -5.22 7.56 10.39
CA ILE A 264 -5.76 7.65 11.76
C ILE A 264 -7.05 6.83 11.87
N GLY A 265 -7.97 7.02 10.93
CA GLY A 265 -9.22 6.25 10.87
C GLY A 265 -8.97 4.75 10.80
N SER A 266 -8.11 4.28 9.89
CA SER A 266 -7.76 2.86 9.69
C SER A 266 -7.14 2.25 10.96
N THR A 267 -6.31 3.02 11.67
CA THR A 267 -5.76 2.61 12.98
C THR A 267 -6.86 2.40 14.01
N VAL A 268 -7.73 3.39 14.16
CA VAL A 268 -8.87 3.31 15.11
C VAL A 268 -9.77 2.12 14.75
N GLY A 269 -10.09 1.95 13.47
CA GLY A 269 -10.90 0.83 12.98
C GLY A 269 -10.28 -0.52 13.28
N SER A 270 -8.98 -0.68 13.03
CA SER A 270 -8.25 -1.92 13.31
C SER A 270 -8.19 -2.25 14.81
N ILE A 271 -8.01 -1.23 15.67
CA ILE A 271 -8.04 -1.41 17.13
C ILE A 271 -9.45 -1.85 17.59
N LEU A 272 -10.50 -1.19 17.09
CA LEU A 272 -11.88 -1.54 17.42
C LEU A 272 -12.22 -2.97 17.02
N ALA A 273 -11.78 -3.40 15.84
CA ALA A 273 -11.96 -4.78 15.38
C ALA A 273 -11.15 -5.78 16.24
N GLY A 274 -9.92 -5.45 16.59
CA GLY A 274 -9.05 -6.32 17.39
C GLY A 274 -9.53 -6.53 18.83
N THR A 275 -10.40 -5.66 19.36
CA THR A 275 -10.99 -5.78 20.71
C THR A 275 -12.32 -6.54 20.75
N ARG A 276 -12.86 -6.93 19.60
CA ARG A 276 -14.18 -7.58 19.49
C ARG A 276 -14.09 -8.88 18.67
N PRO A 277 -14.91 -9.88 18.99
CA PRO A 277 -14.95 -11.11 18.20
C PRO A 277 -15.47 -10.82 16.78
N THR A 278 -15.08 -11.68 15.83
CA THR A 278 -15.60 -11.65 14.47
C THR A 278 -17.14 -11.74 14.47
N PRO A 279 -17.84 -10.89 13.71
CA PRO A 279 -19.30 -10.90 13.65
C PRO A 279 -19.83 -12.28 13.21
N GLY A 280 -20.83 -12.81 13.94
CA GLY A 280 -21.40 -14.13 13.64
C GLY A 280 -22.14 -14.23 12.29
N ARG A 281 -22.47 -13.09 11.67
CA ARG A 281 -23.03 -12.97 10.32
C ARG A 281 -22.04 -12.22 9.44
N PHE A 282 -20.88 -12.80 9.27
CA PHE A 282 -19.74 -12.18 8.60
C PHE A 282 -20.08 -11.65 7.20
N GLY A 283 -20.80 -12.41 6.38
CA GLY A 283 -21.18 -11.98 5.04
C GLY A 283 -22.01 -10.70 5.03
N ARG A 284 -23.01 -10.57 5.94
CA ARG A 284 -23.81 -9.33 6.03
C ARG A 284 -22.98 -8.15 6.51
N PHE A 285 -22.09 -8.39 7.45
CA PHE A 285 -21.14 -7.38 7.92
C PHE A 285 -20.25 -6.87 6.78
N MET A 286 -19.66 -7.77 5.98
CA MET A 286 -18.85 -7.41 4.83
C MET A 286 -19.64 -6.61 3.79
N LEU A 287 -20.88 -7.00 3.46
CA LEU A 287 -21.74 -6.26 2.53
C LEU A 287 -22.00 -4.83 3.04
N ALA A 288 -22.28 -4.67 4.33
CA ALA A 288 -22.49 -3.35 4.93
C ALA A 288 -21.21 -2.48 4.89
N THR A 289 -20.04 -3.07 5.19
CA THR A 289 -18.78 -2.33 5.11
C THR A 289 -18.43 -1.91 3.68
N PHE A 290 -18.75 -2.72 2.67
CA PHE A 290 -18.56 -2.35 1.27
C PHE A 290 -19.48 -1.20 0.85
N ALA A 291 -20.75 -1.25 1.23
CA ALA A 291 -21.66 -0.13 0.99
C ALA A 291 -21.16 1.16 1.66
N LEU A 292 -20.65 1.06 2.89
CA LEU A 292 -20.06 2.23 3.57
C LEU A 292 -18.78 2.74 2.89
N ILE A 293 -17.94 1.84 2.33
CA ILE A 293 -16.75 2.24 1.55
C ILE A 293 -17.18 2.95 0.26
N GLY A 294 -18.13 2.40 -0.49
CA GLY A 294 -18.67 3.02 -1.70
C GLY A 294 -19.25 4.40 -1.42
N ALA A 295 -20.08 4.53 -0.40
CA ALA A 295 -20.64 5.81 0.04
C ALA A 295 -19.55 6.80 0.48
N GLY A 296 -18.51 6.33 1.18
CA GLY A 296 -17.35 7.13 1.59
C GLY A 296 -16.54 7.66 0.41
N VAL A 297 -16.31 6.82 -0.62
CA VAL A 297 -15.63 7.24 -1.86
C VAL A 297 -16.45 8.31 -2.59
N ALA A 298 -17.77 8.14 -2.72
CA ALA A 298 -18.63 9.15 -3.30
C ALA A 298 -18.60 10.47 -2.50
N ALA A 299 -18.68 10.38 -1.17
CA ALA A 299 -18.64 11.53 -0.26
C ALA A 299 -17.30 12.28 -0.35
N ALA A 300 -16.17 11.57 -0.53
CA ALA A 300 -14.86 12.19 -0.72
C ALA A 300 -14.85 13.05 -2.00
N GLY A 301 -15.39 12.54 -3.11
CA GLY A 301 -15.51 13.29 -4.37
C GLY A 301 -16.42 14.51 -4.28
N LEU A 302 -17.41 14.50 -3.38
CA LEU A 302 -18.35 15.59 -3.15
C LEU A 302 -17.88 16.60 -2.09
N ALA A 303 -16.77 16.34 -1.37
CA ALA A 303 -16.34 17.18 -0.27
C ALA A 303 -16.17 18.64 -0.69
N PRO A 304 -16.96 19.59 -0.12
CA PRO A 304 -16.91 20.99 -0.51
C PRO A 304 -15.75 21.76 0.12
N SER A 305 -15.15 21.19 1.17
CA SER A 305 -14.06 21.82 1.92
C SER A 305 -13.14 20.77 2.52
N LEU A 306 -11.91 21.19 2.84
CA LEU A 306 -10.91 20.30 3.45
C LEU A 306 -11.37 19.70 4.80
N PRO A 307 -12.00 20.43 5.73
CA PRO A 307 -12.52 19.84 6.97
C PRO A 307 -13.53 18.71 6.72
N VAL A 308 -14.41 18.87 5.74
CA VAL A 308 -15.39 17.83 5.37
C VAL A 308 -14.66 16.63 4.80
N LEU A 309 -13.68 16.84 3.92
CA LEU A 309 -12.86 15.76 3.38
C LEU A 309 -12.13 14.99 4.49
N ILE A 310 -11.55 15.69 5.47
CA ILE A 310 -10.87 15.07 6.63
C ILE A 310 -11.83 14.15 7.39
N VAL A 311 -13.05 14.63 7.70
CA VAL A 311 -14.06 13.81 8.41
C VAL A 311 -14.43 12.57 7.60
N VAL A 312 -14.66 12.73 6.29
CA VAL A 312 -14.95 11.61 5.38
C VAL A 312 -13.80 10.62 5.33
N MET A 313 -12.55 11.08 5.24
CA MET A 313 -11.38 10.22 5.19
C MET A 313 -11.15 9.46 6.51
N VAL A 314 -11.39 10.09 7.67
CA VAL A 314 -11.36 9.39 8.96
C VAL A 314 -12.43 8.29 8.99
N ALA A 315 -13.66 8.61 8.61
CA ALA A 315 -14.76 7.64 8.60
C ALA A 315 -14.50 6.47 7.64
N LEU A 316 -14.02 6.77 6.42
CA LEU A 316 -13.64 5.78 5.42
C LEU A 316 -12.50 4.88 5.95
N GLY A 317 -11.48 5.47 6.58
CA GLY A 317 -10.40 4.74 7.22
C GLY A 317 -10.89 3.81 8.31
N VAL A 318 -11.79 4.27 9.20
CA VAL A 318 -12.36 3.41 10.27
C VAL A 318 -13.05 2.20 9.67
N VAL A 319 -13.90 2.40 8.66
CA VAL A 319 -14.63 1.29 7.99
C VAL A 319 -13.65 0.32 7.35
N GLU A 320 -12.65 0.81 6.64
CA GLU A 320 -11.63 0.00 5.97
C GLU A 320 -10.76 -0.77 6.97
N GLY A 321 -10.30 -0.14 8.05
CA GLY A 321 -9.49 -0.80 9.08
C GLY A 321 -10.26 -1.91 9.78
N VAL A 322 -11.55 -1.70 10.08
CA VAL A 322 -12.44 -2.74 10.62
C VAL A 322 -12.62 -3.87 9.61
N ALA A 323 -12.94 -3.53 8.35
CA ALA A 323 -13.19 -4.52 7.28
C ALA A 323 -11.97 -5.40 7.04
N THR A 324 -10.79 -4.80 6.87
CA THR A 324 -9.53 -5.50 6.58
C THR A 324 -9.13 -6.43 7.73
N THR A 325 -9.23 -5.96 8.99
CA THR A 325 -8.88 -6.77 10.16
C THR A 325 -9.75 -8.02 10.26
N TYR A 326 -11.08 -7.86 10.14
CA TYR A 326 -11.98 -9.01 10.20
C TYR A 326 -11.86 -9.92 8.98
N LEU A 327 -11.65 -9.36 7.78
CA LEU A 327 -11.51 -10.15 6.55
C LEU A 327 -10.29 -11.06 6.60
N ILE A 328 -9.13 -10.52 7.00
CA ILE A 328 -7.90 -11.31 7.15
C ILE A 328 -8.10 -12.41 8.21
N SER A 329 -8.65 -12.06 9.36
CA SER A 329 -8.89 -13.02 10.44
C SER A 329 -9.85 -14.14 10.02
N TRP A 330 -10.93 -13.77 9.30
CA TRP A 330 -11.89 -14.73 8.77
C TRP A 330 -11.27 -15.66 7.73
N MET A 331 -10.48 -15.13 6.80
CA MET A 331 -9.77 -15.93 5.80
C MET A 331 -8.82 -16.93 6.46
N GLN A 332 -8.05 -16.48 7.47
CA GLN A 332 -7.12 -17.33 8.21
C GLN A 332 -7.85 -18.47 8.98
N GLN A 333 -8.96 -18.14 9.63
CA GLN A 333 -9.76 -19.15 10.38
C GLN A 333 -10.43 -20.18 9.46
N ARG A 334 -10.79 -19.77 8.23
CA ARG A 334 -11.46 -20.64 7.27
C ARG A 334 -10.50 -21.51 6.48
N THR A 335 -9.25 -21.10 6.37
CA THR A 335 -8.25 -21.79 5.54
C THR A 335 -7.48 -22.81 6.35
N ASP A 336 -7.32 -24.03 5.80
CA ASP A 336 -6.50 -25.06 6.41
C ASP A 336 -5.07 -24.56 6.69
N PRO A 337 -4.47 -24.90 7.84
CA PRO A 337 -3.14 -24.39 8.21
C PRO A 337 -2.07 -24.58 7.13
N GLY A 338 -2.10 -25.71 6.40
CA GLY A 338 -1.17 -26.01 5.32
C GLY A 338 -1.39 -25.17 4.03
N MET A 339 -2.54 -24.49 3.91
CA MET A 339 -2.92 -23.68 2.73
C MET A 339 -2.95 -22.18 3.03
N GLN A 340 -2.84 -21.76 4.30
CA GLN A 340 -2.95 -20.35 4.70
C GLN A 340 -1.96 -19.46 3.94
N GLY A 341 -0.69 -19.89 3.81
CA GLY A 341 0.32 -19.12 3.09
C GLY A 341 -0.05 -18.89 1.62
N ARG A 342 -0.57 -19.93 0.94
CA ARG A 342 -0.98 -19.86 -0.47
C ARG A 342 -2.20 -18.96 -0.65
N VAL A 343 -3.21 -19.06 0.21
CA VAL A 343 -4.42 -18.23 0.16
C VAL A 343 -4.09 -16.77 0.47
N MET A 344 -3.24 -16.49 1.46
CA MET A 344 -2.81 -15.12 1.77
C MET A 344 -1.96 -14.51 0.64
N SER A 345 -1.12 -15.30 -0.03
CA SER A 345 -0.39 -14.85 -1.22
C SER A 345 -1.31 -14.50 -2.38
N LEU A 346 -2.41 -15.26 -2.58
CA LEU A 346 -3.43 -14.93 -3.57
C LEU A 346 -4.19 -13.65 -3.21
N ALA A 347 -4.50 -13.43 -1.93
CA ALA A 347 -5.13 -12.19 -1.47
C ALA A 347 -4.22 -10.98 -1.74
N MET A 348 -2.90 -11.11 -1.46
CA MET A 348 -1.92 -10.10 -1.76
C MET A 348 -1.78 -9.85 -3.27
N LEU A 349 -1.76 -10.90 -4.08
CA LEU A 349 -1.71 -10.80 -5.54
C LEU A 349 -2.99 -10.12 -6.09
N SER A 350 -4.16 -10.41 -5.52
CA SER A 350 -5.42 -9.74 -5.87
C SER A 350 -5.42 -8.25 -5.53
N SER A 351 -4.61 -7.82 -4.56
CA SER A 351 -4.43 -6.41 -4.23
C SER A 351 -3.39 -5.76 -5.17
N VAL A 352 -2.13 -6.15 -5.03
CA VAL A 352 -0.99 -5.51 -5.73
C VAL A 352 -1.02 -5.76 -7.25
N GLY A 353 -1.45 -6.93 -7.68
CA GLY A 353 -1.50 -7.29 -9.10
C GLY A 353 -2.48 -6.49 -9.93
N LEU A 354 -3.52 -5.91 -9.32
CA LEU A 354 -4.52 -5.09 -10.00
C LEU A 354 -4.23 -3.58 -9.92
N GLU A 355 -3.27 -3.13 -9.09
CA GLU A 355 -2.90 -1.72 -8.98
C GLU A 355 -2.58 -1.04 -10.32
N PRO A 356 -1.78 -1.66 -11.24
CA PRO A 356 -1.48 -1.03 -12.51
C PRO A 356 -2.73 -0.72 -13.32
N VAL A 357 -3.69 -1.66 -13.34
CA VAL A 357 -4.96 -1.50 -14.05
C VAL A 357 -5.83 -0.44 -13.36
N ALA A 358 -5.89 -0.48 -12.02
CA ALA A 358 -6.63 0.49 -11.23
C ALA A 358 -6.16 1.92 -11.49
N PHE A 359 -4.86 2.16 -11.48
CA PHE A 359 -4.28 3.49 -11.70
C PHE A 359 -4.45 3.96 -13.15
N ALA A 360 -4.24 3.08 -14.13
CA ALA A 360 -4.44 3.41 -15.53
C ALA A 360 -5.90 3.78 -15.83
N VAL A 361 -6.85 2.96 -15.36
CA VAL A 361 -8.30 3.21 -15.53
C VAL A 361 -8.71 4.48 -14.78
N ALA A 362 -8.28 4.65 -13.53
CA ALA A 362 -8.61 5.83 -12.74
C ALA A 362 -8.05 7.11 -13.38
N GLY A 363 -6.81 7.07 -13.89
CA GLY A 363 -6.21 8.19 -14.59
C GLY A 363 -6.97 8.56 -15.87
N ALA A 364 -7.38 7.55 -16.66
CA ALA A 364 -8.17 7.77 -17.88
C ALA A 364 -9.54 8.38 -17.55
N VAL A 365 -10.26 7.83 -16.58
CA VAL A 365 -11.59 8.35 -16.18
C VAL A 365 -11.47 9.74 -15.57
N ALA A 366 -10.51 9.97 -14.65
CA ALA A 366 -10.29 11.29 -14.05
C ALA A 366 -9.81 12.32 -15.07
N GLY A 367 -9.17 11.89 -16.16
CA GLY A 367 -8.78 12.76 -17.28
C GLY A 367 -9.98 13.34 -18.03
N HIS A 368 -11.11 12.64 -18.04
CA HIS A 368 -12.36 13.13 -18.62
C HIS A 368 -13.18 13.91 -17.59
N ASP A 369 -13.46 13.30 -16.44
CA ASP A 369 -14.24 13.90 -15.35
C ASP A 369 -13.87 13.27 -14.01
N LEU A 370 -13.44 14.14 -13.07
CA LEU A 370 -13.06 13.70 -11.74
C LEU A 370 -14.28 13.22 -10.92
N GLY A 371 -15.44 13.84 -11.12
CA GLY A 371 -16.70 13.41 -10.51
C GLY A 371 -17.09 12.00 -10.97
N LEU A 372 -16.95 11.72 -12.28
CA LEU A 372 -17.21 10.40 -12.84
C LEU A 372 -16.30 9.32 -12.21
N LEU A 373 -15.04 9.64 -11.89
CA LEU A 373 -14.15 8.71 -11.20
C LEU A 373 -14.73 8.32 -9.84
N PHE A 374 -15.07 9.30 -8.99
CA PHE A 374 -15.57 9.02 -7.63
C PHE A 374 -16.95 8.33 -7.66
N TRP A 375 -17.89 8.83 -8.48
CA TRP A 375 -19.22 8.24 -8.61
C TRP A 375 -19.17 6.86 -9.27
N GLY A 376 -18.40 6.71 -10.34
CA GLY A 376 -18.25 5.43 -11.03
C GLY A 376 -17.65 4.37 -10.15
N SER A 377 -16.62 4.74 -9.37
CA SER A 377 -16.02 3.85 -8.36
C SER A 377 -17.01 3.45 -7.27
N ALA A 378 -17.75 4.41 -6.72
CA ALA A 378 -18.79 4.13 -5.74
C ALA A 378 -19.87 3.19 -6.29
N VAL A 379 -20.38 3.45 -7.46
CA VAL A 379 -21.39 2.61 -8.13
C VAL A 379 -20.84 1.21 -8.40
N ALA A 380 -19.60 1.07 -8.84
CA ALA A 380 -18.98 -0.24 -9.07
C ALA A 380 -18.85 -1.05 -7.75
N ILE A 381 -18.50 -0.40 -6.64
CA ILE A 381 -18.44 -1.02 -5.32
C ILE A 381 -19.84 -1.45 -4.87
N GLU A 382 -20.84 -0.57 -4.99
CA GLU A 382 -22.22 -0.86 -4.59
C GLU A 382 -22.85 -1.99 -5.42
N LEU A 383 -22.64 -1.99 -6.73
CA LEU A 383 -23.13 -3.06 -7.62
C LEU A 383 -22.48 -4.41 -7.26
N THR A 384 -21.21 -4.40 -6.89
CA THR A 384 -20.51 -5.60 -6.44
C THR A 384 -21.07 -6.09 -5.10
N ALA A 385 -21.30 -5.21 -4.14
CA ALA A 385 -21.92 -5.53 -2.87
C ALA A 385 -23.35 -6.10 -3.08
N LEU A 386 -24.12 -5.47 -3.95
CA LEU A 386 -25.48 -5.92 -4.32
C LEU A 386 -25.44 -7.28 -5.00
N GLY A 387 -24.57 -7.49 -5.99
CA GLY A 387 -24.38 -8.79 -6.65
C GLY A 387 -23.98 -9.89 -5.69
N ALA A 388 -23.02 -9.60 -4.80
CA ALA A 388 -22.62 -10.53 -3.74
C ALA A 388 -23.76 -10.83 -2.76
N SER A 389 -24.63 -9.86 -2.49
CA SER A 389 -25.80 -10.04 -1.61
C SER A 389 -26.85 -11.01 -2.17
N LEU A 390 -26.88 -11.23 -3.47
CA LEU A 390 -27.79 -12.20 -4.12
C LEU A 390 -27.33 -13.64 -3.89
N SER A 391 -26.05 -13.85 -3.61
CA SER A 391 -25.50 -15.17 -3.31
C SER A 391 -25.90 -15.63 -1.89
N ARG A 392 -26.58 -16.79 -1.79
CA ARG A 392 -26.90 -17.40 -0.52
C ARG A 392 -25.64 -17.76 0.29
N SER A 393 -24.59 -18.23 -0.40
CA SER A 393 -23.31 -18.58 0.22
C SER A 393 -22.62 -17.39 0.89
N VAL A 394 -22.70 -16.19 0.29
CA VAL A 394 -22.14 -14.95 0.87
C VAL A 394 -22.98 -14.48 2.06
N ARG A 395 -24.31 -14.56 1.98
CA ARG A 395 -25.18 -14.13 3.09
C ARG A 395 -25.12 -15.02 4.32
N GLN A 396 -24.71 -16.27 4.15
CA GLN A 396 -24.63 -17.31 5.20
C GLN A 396 -23.20 -17.43 5.78
N MET A 397 -22.23 -16.66 5.28
CA MET A 397 -20.96 -16.49 5.96
C MET A 397 -21.19 -15.82 7.30
#